data_c31fc777067bd28b9550d080e03bf43f
#
_entry.id   c31fc777067bd28b9550d080e03bf43f
#
_cell.length_a   1.000
_cell.length_b   1.000
_cell.length_c   1.000
_cell.angle_alpha   90.00
_cell.angle_beta   90.00
_cell.angle_gamma   90.00
#
_symmetry.space_group_name_H-M   'P 1'
#
loop_
_entity.id
_entity.type
_entity.pdbx_description
1 polymer ?
#
loop_
_entity_poly.entity_id
_entity_poly.type
_entity_poly.pdbx_seq_one_letter_code
_entity_poly.pdbx_strand_id
1 'polypeptide(L)'
;MSYVDSVIESVKAKNANEPEFIQAVTEVLTSLKPVIEAHPEYEAAGLLERIVEPERVVMFRVPWVDDQGKVQVNRGFRVQFNSCLGPYKGGLRLHPSVNLGIIKFLGFEQIFKNSLTTLPMGGGKGGCDFDPKGKSDAEVMRFCQSFMTELCKHIGADTDVPAGDIGTGAREIGYMFGQYKRIRNVWEGVLTGKGLTYGGSLARTEATGYGLIYFVEEYLKCNGDTFEGKTVSVSGSGNVAIYATEKAQQLGAKVVTLSDSTGWIYDPNGIDIALVKQIKEVERGRISEYAKRREGVEYHDGRGVWGVKVDIALPCATQNELFLEDAQALVANGAKIVAEGANMPTTMDATEYLQQSGVVFMPGKAANAGGVATSGLEMSQNSERLSWTFEEVDAKLKGIMVNIFHAADDAAREYGVEGDYVAGANIAGFKKLADAMLAQGIV
;
A
#
# COMPACT_ATOMS: atom_id res chain seq x y z
N MET A 1 -16.91 -27.80 -11.57
CA MET A 1 -16.00 -26.63 -11.44
C MET A 1 -16.83 -25.56 -10.77
N SER A 2 -16.35 -24.96 -9.67
CA SER A 2 -17.10 -23.89 -9.02
C SER A 2 -17.10 -22.62 -9.90
N TYR A 3 -18.01 -21.68 -9.63
CA TYR A 3 -18.05 -20.38 -10.33
C TYR A 3 -16.69 -19.66 -10.23
N VAL A 4 -16.11 -19.60 -9.04
CA VAL A 4 -14.79 -19.02 -8.79
C VAL A 4 -13.71 -19.68 -9.67
N ASP A 5 -13.67 -21.03 -9.69
CA ASP A 5 -12.65 -21.74 -10.46
C ASP A 5 -12.82 -21.49 -11.98
N SER A 6 -14.06 -21.39 -12.45
CA SER A 6 -14.34 -21.11 -13.87
C SER A 6 -13.86 -19.72 -14.29
N VAL A 7 -14.02 -18.70 -13.44
CA VAL A 7 -13.51 -17.35 -13.69
C VAL A 7 -11.99 -17.32 -13.66
N ILE A 8 -11.35 -18.00 -12.70
CA ILE A 8 -9.88 -18.10 -12.65
C ILE A 8 -9.32 -18.72 -13.95
N GLU A 9 -9.91 -19.83 -14.43
CA GLU A 9 -9.47 -20.45 -15.69
C GLU A 9 -9.67 -19.53 -16.91
N SER A 10 -10.77 -18.77 -16.94
CA SER A 10 -11.00 -17.75 -17.97
C SER A 10 -9.93 -16.65 -17.94
N VAL A 11 -9.57 -16.16 -16.75
CA VAL A 11 -8.50 -15.15 -16.57
C VAL A 11 -7.15 -15.69 -17.05
N LYS A 12 -6.79 -16.92 -16.68
CA LYS A 12 -5.55 -17.58 -17.14
C LYS A 12 -5.49 -17.67 -18.67
N ALA A 13 -6.61 -18.06 -19.29
CA ALA A 13 -6.68 -18.20 -20.75
C ALA A 13 -6.54 -16.84 -21.48
N LYS A 14 -7.17 -15.77 -20.95
CA LYS A 14 -7.13 -14.45 -21.55
C LYS A 14 -5.81 -13.69 -21.33
N ASN A 15 -5.12 -13.95 -20.23
CA ASN A 15 -3.98 -13.15 -19.77
C ASN A 15 -2.69 -13.98 -19.64
N ALA A 16 -2.46 -14.95 -20.50
CA ALA A 16 -1.36 -15.92 -20.42
C ALA A 16 0.05 -15.29 -20.29
N ASN A 17 0.22 -14.03 -20.71
CA ASN A 17 1.48 -13.28 -20.64
C ASN A 17 1.56 -12.32 -19.44
N GLU A 18 0.64 -12.43 -18.47
CA GLU A 18 0.54 -11.53 -17.32
C GLU A 18 0.54 -12.33 -15.99
N PRO A 19 1.65 -13.02 -15.65
CA PRO A 19 1.70 -13.95 -14.52
C PRO A 19 1.37 -13.31 -13.17
N GLU A 20 1.81 -12.07 -12.93
CA GLU A 20 1.55 -11.35 -11.69
C GLU A 20 0.06 -11.04 -11.53
N PHE A 21 -0.62 -10.69 -12.63
CA PHE A 21 -2.06 -10.45 -12.62
C PHE A 21 -2.85 -11.75 -12.35
N ILE A 22 -2.48 -12.84 -13.04
CA ILE A 22 -3.09 -14.17 -12.82
C ILE A 22 -2.94 -14.61 -11.36
N GLN A 23 -1.75 -14.42 -10.77
CA GLN A 23 -1.49 -14.77 -9.39
C GLN A 23 -2.41 -13.98 -8.44
N ALA A 24 -2.44 -12.66 -8.56
CA ALA A 24 -3.26 -11.80 -7.70
C ALA A 24 -4.76 -12.14 -7.79
N VAL A 25 -5.27 -12.35 -9.00
CA VAL A 25 -6.67 -12.76 -9.19
C VAL A 25 -6.93 -14.12 -8.54
N THR A 26 -6.03 -15.09 -8.72
CA THR A 26 -6.18 -16.42 -8.14
C THR A 26 -6.23 -16.37 -6.61
N GLU A 27 -5.32 -15.63 -5.99
CA GLU A 27 -5.26 -15.46 -4.53
C GLU A 27 -6.54 -14.83 -3.98
N VAL A 28 -6.94 -13.69 -4.54
CA VAL A 28 -8.13 -12.98 -4.08
C VAL A 28 -9.39 -13.81 -4.29
N LEU A 29 -9.65 -14.31 -5.51
CA LEU A 29 -10.88 -15.04 -5.80
C LEU A 29 -10.97 -16.34 -4.99
N THR A 30 -9.86 -17.00 -4.71
CA THR A 30 -9.86 -18.20 -3.86
C THR A 30 -10.34 -17.88 -2.45
N SER A 31 -9.93 -16.75 -1.87
CA SER A 31 -10.39 -16.30 -0.55
C SER A 31 -11.87 -15.89 -0.52
N LEU A 32 -12.48 -15.60 -1.69
CA LEU A 32 -13.89 -15.22 -1.79
C LEU A 32 -14.85 -16.42 -1.90
N LYS A 33 -14.36 -17.66 -2.02
CA LYS A 33 -15.23 -18.84 -2.15
C LYS A 33 -16.36 -18.90 -1.11
N PRO A 34 -16.13 -18.67 0.19
CA PRO A 34 -17.21 -18.73 1.19
C PRO A 34 -18.32 -17.72 0.95
N VAL A 35 -17.97 -16.48 0.59
CA VAL A 35 -18.97 -15.43 0.34
C VAL A 35 -19.71 -15.66 -0.97
N ILE A 36 -19.04 -16.15 -2.00
CA ILE A 36 -19.69 -16.47 -3.29
C ILE A 36 -20.68 -17.63 -3.15
N GLU A 37 -20.34 -18.65 -2.38
CA GLU A 37 -21.23 -19.79 -2.13
C GLU A 37 -22.48 -19.39 -1.32
N ALA A 38 -22.36 -18.39 -0.45
CA ALA A 38 -23.49 -17.86 0.34
C ALA A 38 -24.41 -16.94 -0.48
N HIS A 39 -23.94 -16.41 -1.63
CA HIS A 39 -24.61 -15.37 -2.41
C HIS A 39 -24.73 -15.73 -3.91
N PRO A 40 -25.67 -16.63 -4.30
CA PRO A 40 -25.80 -17.05 -5.70
C PRO A 40 -26.21 -15.92 -6.66
N GLU A 41 -26.74 -14.80 -6.15
CA GLU A 41 -27.00 -13.60 -6.93
C GLU A 41 -25.75 -12.96 -7.53
N TYR A 42 -24.57 -13.18 -6.95
CA TYR A 42 -23.31 -12.68 -7.48
C TYR A 42 -22.90 -13.38 -8.78
N GLU A 43 -23.10 -14.70 -8.85
CA GLU A 43 -22.90 -15.47 -10.08
C GLU A 43 -23.93 -15.04 -11.14
N ALA A 44 -25.20 -14.93 -10.78
CA ALA A 44 -26.26 -14.50 -11.69
C ALA A 44 -26.02 -13.12 -12.31
N ALA A 45 -25.33 -12.24 -11.60
CA ALA A 45 -24.95 -10.91 -12.08
C ALA A 45 -23.60 -10.86 -12.80
N GLY A 46 -22.88 -11.96 -12.93
CA GLY A 46 -21.54 -12.02 -13.54
C GLY A 46 -20.54 -11.12 -12.83
N LEU A 47 -20.60 -11.05 -11.50
CA LEU A 47 -19.80 -10.08 -10.74
C LEU A 47 -18.32 -10.35 -10.83
N LEU A 48 -17.89 -11.60 -10.73
CA LEU A 48 -16.46 -11.93 -10.76
C LEU A 48 -15.85 -11.66 -12.11
N GLU A 49 -16.53 -11.97 -13.22
CA GLU A 49 -16.08 -11.63 -14.57
C GLU A 49 -15.89 -10.13 -14.76
N ARG A 50 -16.76 -9.31 -14.17
CA ARG A 50 -16.68 -7.84 -14.24
C ARG A 50 -15.58 -7.27 -13.34
N ILE A 51 -15.37 -7.86 -12.17
CA ILE A 51 -14.34 -7.40 -11.22
C ILE A 51 -12.93 -7.70 -11.71
N VAL A 52 -12.71 -8.80 -12.44
CA VAL A 52 -11.39 -9.18 -12.95
C VAL A 52 -11.04 -8.53 -14.29
N GLU A 53 -11.97 -7.85 -14.93
CA GLU A 53 -11.74 -7.12 -16.18
C GLU A 53 -11.70 -5.61 -15.88
N PRO A 54 -10.60 -4.88 -16.22
CA PRO A 54 -10.56 -3.44 -16.01
C PRO A 54 -11.56 -2.71 -16.90
N GLU A 55 -12.22 -1.69 -16.36
CA GLU A 55 -13.15 -0.86 -17.14
C GLU A 55 -12.44 -0.18 -18.31
N ARG A 56 -11.17 0.19 -18.13
CA ARG A 56 -10.39 0.87 -19.17
C ARG A 56 -8.88 0.72 -18.96
N VAL A 57 -8.17 0.52 -20.05
CA VAL A 57 -6.70 0.55 -20.09
C VAL A 57 -6.26 1.62 -21.09
N VAL A 58 -5.43 2.56 -20.62
CA VAL A 58 -4.81 3.58 -21.47
C VAL A 58 -3.31 3.30 -21.53
N MET A 59 -2.78 3.16 -22.74
CA MET A 59 -1.35 3.00 -23.00
C MET A 59 -0.91 4.11 -23.96
N PHE A 60 0.19 4.77 -23.65
CA PHE A 60 0.67 5.90 -24.44
C PHE A 60 2.19 5.98 -24.46
N ARG A 61 2.70 6.64 -25.52
CA ARG A 61 4.11 6.93 -25.71
C ARG A 61 4.49 8.20 -24.93
N VAL A 62 5.66 8.15 -24.26
CA VAL A 62 6.22 9.26 -23.48
C VAL A 62 7.59 9.64 -24.07
N PRO A 63 7.66 10.55 -25.06
CA PRO A 63 8.93 11.04 -25.59
C PRO A 63 9.44 12.21 -24.75
N TRP A 64 10.73 12.20 -24.44
CA TRP A 64 11.39 13.29 -23.70
C TRP A 64 12.86 13.40 -24.14
N VAL A 65 13.53 14.49 -23.78
CA VAL A 65 14.92 14.75 -24.16
C VAL A 65 15.80 14.74 -22.91
N ASP A 66 16.88 13.97 -22.95
CA ASP A 66 17.86 13.92 -21.83
C ASP A 66 18.77 15.16 -21.81
N ASP A 67 19.67 15.22 -20.84
CA ASP A 67 20.58 16.37 -20.67
C ASP A 67 21.66 16.43 -21.77
N GLN A 68 21.85 15.36 -22.55
CA GLN A 68 22.72 15.32 -23.71
C GLN A 68 22.01 15.72 -25.01
N GLY A 69 20.71 16.08 -24.94
CA GLY A 69 19.91 16.45 -26.12
C GLY A 69 19.39 15.23 -26.91
N LYS A 70 19.55 14.01 -26.38
CA LYS A 70 19.09 12.79 -27.04
C LYS A 70 17.62 12.52 -26.72
N VAL A 71 16.84 12.14 -27.74
CA VAL A 71 15.45 11.74 -27.57
C VAL A 71 15.36 10.37 -26.90
N GLN A 72 14.62 10.30 -25.82
CA GLN A 72 14.24 9.09 -25.11
C GLN A 72 12.76 8.82 -25.31
N VAL A 73 12.36 7.53 -25.30
CA VAL A 73 10.96 7.13 -25.48
C VAL A 73 10.63 6.05 -24.47
N ASN A 74 9.64 6.32 -23.63
CA ASN A 74 9.12 5.38 -22.64
C ASN A 74 7.65 5.05 -22.93
N ARG A 75 7.14 4.02 -22.26
CA ARG A 75 5.76 3.55 -22.38
C ARG A 75 5.01 3.82 -21.08
N GLY A 76 3.99 4.68 -21.15
CA GLY A 76 3.11 5.00 -20.03
C GLY A 76 1.85 4.14 -20.03
N PHE A 77 1.33 3.87 -18.83
CA PHE A 77 0.10 3.12 -18.60
C PHE A 77 -0.77 3.80 -17.56
N ARG A 78 -2.11 3.73 -17.74
CA ARG A 78 -3.11 3.94 -16.71
C ARG A 78 -4.19 2.88 -16.86
N VAL A 79 -4.36 2.06 -15.83
CA VAL A 79 -5.45 1.10 -15.72
C VAL A 79 -6.49 1.70 -14.79
N GLN A 80 -7.64 2.02 -15.34
CA GLN A 80 -8.85 2.44 -14.65
C GLN A 80 -9.66 1.17 -14.42
N PHE A 81 -9.52 0.60 -13.22
CA PHE A 81 -9.93 -0.78 -13.02
C PHE A 81 -11.41 -0.89 -12.66
N ASN A 82 -11.87 -0.15 -11.65
CA ASN A 82 -13.27 -0.16 -11.22
C ASN A 82 -13.63 1.18 -10.57
N SER A 83 -14.75 1.76 -10.96
CA SER A 83 -15.23 3.08 -10.52
C SER A 83 -16.50 3.04 -9.68
N CYS A 84 -17.04 1.87 -9.36
CA CYS A 84 -18.37 1.80 -8.71
C CYS A 84 -18.39 2.39 -7.29
N LEU A 85 -17.24 2.51 -6.61
CA LEU A 85 -17.14 3.13 -5.29
C LEU A 85 -16.72 4.62 -5.33
N GLY A 86 -16.35 5.13 -6.49
CA GLY A 86 -15.89 6.51 -6.66
C GLY A 86 -14.82 6.64 -7.76
N PRO A 87 -14.19 7.82 -7.89
CA PRO A 87 -13.13 8.05 -8.86
C PRO A 87 -12.03 7.00 -8.76
N TYR A 88 -11.46 6.58 -9.90
CA TYR A 88 -10.32 5.67 -9.89
C TYR A 88 -9.19 6.25 -9.04
N LYS A 89 -8.61 5.46 -8.16
CA LYS A 89 -7.57 5.91 -7.23
C LYS A 89 -6.45 4.90 -7.13
N GLY A 90 -5.23 5.37 -7.30
CA GLY A 90 -4.03 4.56 -7.12
C GLY A 90 -2.78 5.20 -7.68
N GLY A 91 -1.62 4.73 -7.23
CA GLY A 91 -0.31 5.32 -7.51
C GLY A 91 0.17 5.20 -8.96
N LEU A 92 1.18 5.99 -9.26
CA LEU A 92 1.96 5.92 -10.50
C LEU A 92 3.34 5.34 -10.18
N ARG A 93 3.67 4.18 -10.73
CA ARG A 93 4.98 3.54 -10.55
C ARG A 93 5.93 3.93 -11.67
N LEU A 94 7.09 4.47 -11.32
CA LEU A 94 8.19 4.74 -12.26
C LEU A 94 9.35 3.79 -11.98
N HIS A 95 9.42 2.74 -12.78
CA HIS A 95 10.45 1.72 -12.63
C HIS A 95 10.64 0.95 -13.95
N PRO A 96 11.87 0.53 -14.30
CA PRO A 96 12.13 -0.19 -15.56
C PRO A 96 11.33 -1.49 -15.75
N SER A 97 10.91 -2.13 -14.67
CA SER A 97 10.10 -3.36 -14.74
C SER A 97 8.63 -3.14 -15.09
N VAL A 98 8.16 -1.90 -15.14
CA VAL A 98 6.74 -1.60 -15.40
C VAL A 98 6.30 -2.11 -16.76
N ASN A 99 5.26 -2.92 -16.74
CA ASN A 99 4.54 -3.43 -17.91
C ASN A 99 3.04 -3.49 -17.59
N LEU A 100 2.22 -3.82 -18.58
CA LEU A 100 0.76 -3.84 -18.42
C LEU A 100 0.31 -4.85 -17.36
N GLY A 101 0.89 -6.05 -17.33
CA GLY A 101 0.52 -7.09 -16.36
C GLY A 101 0.73 -6.65 -14.92
N ILE A 102 1.88 -6.01 -14.63
CA ILE A 102 2.19 -5.42 -13.31
C ILE A 102 1.18 -4.32 -12.96
N ILE A 103 0.85 -3.42 -13.89
CA ILE A 103 -0.10 -2.34 -13.61
C ILE A 103 -1.53 -2.87 -13.43
N LYS A 104 -1.95 -3.90 -14.19
CA LYS A 104 -3.23 -4.59 -13.99
C LYS A 104 -3.29 -5.27 -12.61
N PHE A 105 -2.27 -6.02 -12.26
CA PHE A 105 -2.15 -6.65 -10.93
C PHE A 105 -2.34 -5.62 -9.81
N LEU A 106 -1.56 -4.54 -9.84
CA LEU A 106 -1.61 -3.49 -8.83
C LEU A 106 -2.95 -2.74 -8.83
N GLY A 107 -3.58 -2.56 -10.00
CA GLY A 107 -4.89 -1.94 -10.13
C GLY A 107 -6.01 -2.80 -9.55
N PHE A 108 -5.96 -4.11 -9.78
CA PHE A 108 -6.89 -5.08 -9.21
C PHE A 108 -6.81 -5.10 -7.68
N GLU A 109 -5.62 -5.23 -7.12
CA GLU A 109 -5.39 -5.16 -5.67
C GLU A 109 -5.89 -3.86 -5.05
N GLN A 110 -5.73 -2.75 -5.78
CA GLN A 110 -6.11 -1.42 -5.31
C GLN A 110 -7.62 -1.28 -5.10
N ILE A 111 -8.46 -2.02 -5.83
CA ILE A 111 -9.93 -2.00 -5.66
C ILE A 111 -10.30 -2.39 -4.23
N PHE A 112 -9.79 -3.53 -3.78
CA PHE A 112 -10.09 -4.08 -2.45
C PHE A 112 -9.51 -3.21 -1.34
N LYS A 113 -8.30 -2.72 -1.51
CA LYS A 113 -7.64 -1.83 -0.55
C LYS A 113 -8.42 -0.53 -0.37
N ASN A 114 -8.87 0.09 -1.45
CA ASN A 114 -9.64 1.34 -1.40
C ASN A 114 -11.03 1.12 -0.80
N SER A 115 -11.68 0.01 -1.16
CA SER A 115 -12.98 -0.37 -0.62
C SER A 115 -12.99 -0.44 0.91
N LEU A 116 -11.93 -1.00 1.51
CA LEU A 116 -11.79 -1.10 2.97
C LEU A 116 -11.76 0.26 3.67
N THR A 117 -11.26 1.31 3.03
CA THR A 117 -11.16 2.64 3.67
C THR A 117 -12.51 3.30 3.93
N THR A 118 -13.59 2.78 3.34
CA THR A 118 -14.95 3.36 3.32
C THR A 118 -15.06 4.72 2.62
N LEU A 119 -13.97 5.30 2.19
CA LEU A 119 -13.96 6.55 1.42
C LEU A 119 -14.42 6.31 -0.03
N PRO A 120 -15.00 7.31 -0.70
CA PRO A 120 -15.53 7.18 -2.06
C PRO A 120 -14.38 7.15 -3.09
N MET A 121 -13.74 6.01 -3.21
CA MET A 121 -12.61 5.78 -4.12
C MET A 121 -12.74 4.44 -4.81
N GLY A 122 -12.71 4.46 -6.13
CA GLY A 122 -12.54 3.28 -6.97
C GLY A 122 -11.10 2.77 -7.00
N GLY A 123 -10.82 1.82 -7.86
CA GLY A 123 -9.48 1.25 -8.05
C GLY A 123 -8.85 1.64 -9.38
N GLY A 124 -7.61 2.06 -9.35
CA GLY A 124 -6.82 2.32 -10.55
C GLY A 124 -5.32 2.25 -10.25
N LYS A 125 -4.53 2.09 -11.28
CA LYS A 125 -3.07 2.09 -11.18
C LYS A 125 -2.45 2.60 -12.47
N GLY A 126 -1.28 3.22 -12.37
CA GLY A 126 -0.54 3.64 -13.54
C GLY A 126 0.96 3.54 -13.35
N GLY A 127 1.68 3.90 -14.37
CA GLY A 127 3.13 3.93 -14.32
C GLY A 127 3.79 3.99 -15.67
N CYS A 128 5.11 3.88 -15.64
CA CYS A 128 5.94 3.94 -16.84
C CYS A 128 7.23 3.16 -16.58
N ASP A 129 7.82 2.62 -17.63
CA ASP A 129 9.13 1.95 -17.63
C ASP A 129 10.32 2.90 -17.49
N PHE A 130 10.07 4.15 -17.12
CA PHE A 130 11.08 5.16 -16.82
C PHE A 130 11.76 4.90 -15.47
N ASP A 131 13.10 4.99 -15.45
CA ASP A 131 13.88 4.93 -14.20
C ASP A 131 14.33 6.33 -13.78
N PRO A 132 13.79 6.87 -12.68
CA PRO A 132 14.20 8.19 -12.17
C PRO A 132 15.58 8.19 -11.49
N LYS A 133 16.14 6.99 -11.17
CA LYS A 133 17.44 6.91 -10.51
C LYS A 133 18.55 7.43 -11.40
N GLY A 134 19.40 8.30 -10.84
CA GLY A 134 20.54 8.87 -11.57
C GLY A 134 20.17 9.93 -12.62
N LYS A 135 18.89 10.30 -12.73
CA LYS A 135 18.43 11.39 -13.60
C LYS A 135 18.51 12.73 -12.89
N SER A 136 18.82 13.79 -13.63
CA SER A 136 18.76 15.14 -13.12
C SER A 136 17.31 15.57 -12.86
N ASP A 137 17.12 16.58 -12.01
CA ASP A 137 15.78 17.16 -11.76
C ASP A 137 15.17 17.71 -13.07
N ALA A 138 15.99 18.23 -13.97
CA ALA A 138 15.56 18.73 -15.27
C ALA A 138 15.07 17.59 -16.19
N GLU A 139 15.76 16.44 -16.21
CA GLU A 139 15.32 15.25 -16.94
C GLU A 139 14.00 14.70 -16.40
N VAL A 140 13.91 14.55 -15.07
CA VAL A 140 12.68 14.07 -14.41
C VAL A 140 11.52 15.02 -14.67
N MET A 141 11.75 16.33 -14.63
CA MET A 141 10.71 17.32 -14.95
C MET A 141 10.23 17.20 -16.39
N ARG A 142 11.14 17.10 -17.39
CA ARG A 142 10.77 16.93 -18.80
C ARG A 142 9.99 15.62 -19.03
N PHE A 143 10.43 14.53 -18.40
CA PHE A 143 9.69 13.27 -18.43
C PHE A 143 8.28 13.42 -17.84
N CYS A 144 8.14 13.97 -16.63
CA CYS A 144 6.84 14.15 -15.97
C CYS A 144 5.90 15.04 -16.78
N GLN A 145 6.41 16.09 -17.42
CA GLN A 145 5.63 16.96 -18.32
C GLN A 145 5.12 16.21 -19.53
N SER A 146 5.98 15.41 -20.19
CA SER A 146 5.57 14.58 -21.33
C SER A 146 4.56 13.52 -20.92
N PHE A 147 4.80 12.80 -19.83
CA PHE A 147 3.87 11.80 -19.29
C PHE A 147 2.50 12.41 -19.00
N MET A 148 2.45 13.54 -18.32
CA MET A 148 1.20 14.21 -17.96
C MET A 148 0.47 14.79 -19.19
N THR A 149 1.19 15.18 -20.25
CA THR A 149 0.56 15.68 -21.48
C THR A 149 -0.42 14.66 -22.09
N GLU A 150 -0.11 13.37 -22.00
CA GLU A 150 -1.04 12.33 -22.41
C GLU A 150 -2.02 11.95 -21.30
N LEU A 151 -1.54 11.75 -20.07
CA LEU A 151 -2.38 11.29 -18.97
C LEU A 151 -3.49 12.28 -18.60
N CYS A 152 -3.28 13.60 -18.72
CA CYS A 152 -4.26 14.63 -18.36
C CYS A 152 -5.59 14.55 -19.10
N LYS A 153 -5.64 13.81 -20.21
CA LYS A 153 -6.87 13.57 -21.00
C LYS A 153 -7.82 12.58 -20.31
N HIS A 154 -7.33 11.82 -19.34
CA HIS A 154 -8.02 10.67 -18.76
C HIS A 154 -8.21 10.79 -17.25
N ILE A 155 -7.69 11.83 -16.60
CA ILE A 155 -7.73 12.02 -15.14
C ILE A 155 -8.40 13.34 -14.77
N GLY A 156 -8.80 13.47 -13.52
CA GLY A 156 -9.45 14.66 -12.96
C GLY A 156 -9.93 14.36 -11.54
N ALA A 157 -10.30 15.40 -10.80
CA ALA A 157 -10.70 15.30 -9.38
C ALA A 157 -11.84 14.30 -9.15
N ASP A 158 -12.81 14.23 -10.08
CA ASP A 158 -14.02 13.41 -9.96
C ASP A 158 -14.01 12.19 -10.89
N THR A 159 -12.91 11.97 -11.63
CA THR A 159 -12.79 10.87 -12.60
C THR A 159 -11.73 9.87 -12.16
N ASP A 160 -10.51 10.35 -11.99
CA ASP A 160 -9.34 9.52 -11.70
C ASP A 160 -8.27 10.36 -11.01
N VAL A 161 -7.87 9.97 -9.81
CA VAL A 161 -6.93 10.71 -8.97
C VAL A 161 -5.68 9.87 -8.69
N PRO A 162 -4.63 9.98 -9.54
CA PRO A 162 -3.37 9.29 -9.31
C PRO A 162 -2.65 9.78 -8.05
N ALA A 163 -1.69 8.96 -7.58
CA ALA A 163 -0.86 9.24 -6.40
C ALA A 163 0.60 8.84 -6.63
N GLY A 164 1.44 9.04 -5.62
CA GLY A 164 2.79 8.49 -5.61
C GLY A 164 2.83 6.97 -5.45
N ASP A 165 3.91 6.36 -5.91
CA ASP A 165 4.27 4.95 -5.75
C ASP A 165 5.81 4.84 -5.90
N ILE A 166 6.37 3.64 -6.11
CA ILE A 166 7.80 3.46 -6.38
C ILE A 166 8.26 4.41 -7.50
N GLY A 167 9.30 5.17 -7.25
CA GLY A 167 9.88 6.13 -8.21
C GLY A 167 9.08 7.42 -8.41
N THR A 168 7.95 7.59 -7.72
CA THR A 168 7.10 8.78 -7.81
C THR A 168 6.87 9.36 -6.42
N GLY A 169 7.66 10.34 -6.05
CA GLY A 169 7.53 11.09 -4.79
C GLY A 169 6.92 12.47 -4.98
N ALA A 170 7.07 13.32 -3.97
CA ALA A 170 6.54 14.68 -3.96
C ALA A 170 7.08 15.54 -5.13
N ARG A 171 8.34 15.33 -5.54
CA ARG A 171 8.97 16.01 -6.68
C ARG A 171 8.23 15.71 -7.98
N GLU A 172 8.04 14.43 -8.30
CA GLU A 172 7.37 13.97 -9.51
C GLU A 172 5.90 14.40 -9.51
N ILE A 173 5.20 14.25 -8.39
CA ILE A 173 3.82 14.73 -8.22
C ILE A 173 3.74 16.24 -8.46
N GLY A 174 4.70 17.01 -7.96
CA GLY A 174 4.75 18.45 -8.20
C GLY A 174 4.89 18.82 -9.68
N TYR A 175 5.82 18.17 -10.38
CA TYR A 175 6.00 18.38 -11.83
C TYR A 175 4.77 17.98 -12.65
N MET A 176 4.16 16.86 -12.30
CA MET A 176 2.93 16.38 -12.96
C MET A 176 1.75 17.31 -12.69
N PHE A 177 1.56 17.78 -11.46
CA PHE A 177 0.50 18.71 -11.11
C PHE A 177 0.65 20.06 -11.82
N GLY A 178 1.88 20.59 -11.88
CA GLY A 178 2.17 21.83 -12.61
C GLY A 178 1.82 21.73 -14.10
N GLN A 179 2.16 20.61 -14.74
CA GLN A 179 1.82 20.37 -16.15
C GLN A 179 0.33 20.17 -16.36
N TYR A 180 -0.35 19.40 -15.47
CA TYR A 180 -1.80 19.23 -15.53
C TYR A 180 -2.52 20.59 -15.48
N LYS A 181 -2.19 21.41 -14.47
CA LYS A 181 -2.75 22.75 -14.29
C LYS A 181 -2.52 23.63 -15.53
N ARG A 182 -1.33 23.56 -16.12
CA ARG A 182 -0.99 24.34 -17.33
C ARG A 182 -1.84 23.95 -18.54
N ILE A 183 -2.06 22.64 -18.77
CA ILE A 183 -2.80 22.16 -19.94
C ILE A 183 -4.31 22.35 -19.75
N ARG A 184 -4.82 21.97 -18.57
CA ARG A 184 -6.26 22.00 -18.28
C ARG A 184 -6.77 23.39 -17.93
N ASN A 185 -5.89 24.30 -17.58
CA ASN A 185 -6.20 25.68 -17.10
C ASN A 185 -7.17 25.67 -15.90
N VAL A 186 -7.03 24.70 -15.00
CA VAL A 186 -7.84 24.57 -13.79
C VAL A 186 -6.95 24.26 -12.60
N TRP A 187 -7.39 24.67 -11.41
CA TRP A 187 -6.84 24.17 -10.15
C TRP A 187 -7.90 23.29 -9.48
N GLU A 188 -7.64 22.01 -9.40
CA GLU A 188 -8.55 21.03 -8.82
C GLU A 188 -7.80 19.95 -8.04
N GLY A 189 -8.53 19.10 -7.31
CA GLY A 189 -7.99 18.05 -6.45
C GLY A 189 -7.48 16.82 -7.20
N VAL A 190 -6.93 16.97 -8.38
CA VAL A 190 -6.24 15.90 -9.12
C VAL A 190 -4.88 15.63 -8.49
N LEU A 191 -4.43 14.38 -8.48
CA LEU A 191 -3.23 13.90 -7.82
C LEU A 191 -3.26 14.05 -6.29
N THR A 192 -2.74 13.06 -5.58
CA THR A 192 -2.48 13.14 -4.14
C THR A 192 -1.00 12.92 -3.82
N GLY A 193 -0.58 13.33 -2.63
CA GLY A 193 0.83 13.45 -2.28
C GLY A 193 1.44 14.77 -2.74
N LYS A 194 0.59 15.78 -2.94
CA LYS A 194 1.01 17.16 -3.27
C LYS A 194 1.75 17.79 -2.11
N GLY A 195 2.55 18.80 -2.40
CA GLY A 195 3.15 19.65 -1.37
C GLY A 195 2.08 20.45 -0.60
N LEU A 196 2.36 20.76 0.66
CA LEU A 196 1.43 21.49 1.54
C LEU A 196 1.05 22.87 0.98
N THR A 197 1.92 23.49 0.20
CA THR A 197 1.69 24.83 -0.39
C THR A 197 0.69 24.83 -1.55
N TYR A 198 0.30 23.64 -2.06
CA TYR A 198 -0.60 23.53 -3.20
C TYR A 198 -1.59 22.35 -3.09
N GLY A 199 -2.14 22.14 -1.91
CA GLY A 199 -3.25 21.24 -1.67
C GLY A 199 -2.89 19.87 -1.11
N GLY A 200 -1.67 19.67 -0.62
CA GLY A 200 -1.26 18.49 0.12
C GLY A 200 -1.85 18.42 1.53
N SER A 201 -1.90 17.23 2.10
CA SER A 201 -2.40 16.98 3.46
C SER A 201 -1.27 16.81 4.45
N LEU A 202 -1.43 17.36 5.65
CA LEU A 202 -0.64 16.97 6.83
C LEU A 202 -0.85 15.47 7.15
N ALA A 203 0.01 14.91 7.96
CA ALA A 203 0.04 13.50 8.36
C ALA A 203 0.18 12.48 7.20
N ARG A 204 0.42 12.92 5.95
CA ARG A 204 0.55 12.00 4.81
C ARG A 204 1.82 11.16 4.88
N THR A 205 2.90 11.74 5.37
CA THR A 205 4.20 11.05 5.51
C THR A 205 4.12 9.96 6.58
N GLU A 206 3.44 10.24 7.67
CA GLU A 206 3.23 9.38 8.82
C GLU A 206 2.19 8.28 8.58
N ALA A 207 1.26 8.53 7.69
CA ALA A 207 -0.02 7.83 7.57
C ALA A 207 0.07 6.31 7.47
N THR A 208 1.03 5.78 6.70
CA THR A 208 1.14 4.33 6.54
C THR A 208 1.65 3.68 7.82
N GLY A 209 2.70 4.24 8.43
CA GLY A 209 3.25 3.75 9.69
C GLY A 209 2.27 3.91 10.86
N TYR A 210 1.67 5.08 11.00
CA TYR A 210 0.66 5.32 12.04
C TYR A 210 -0.56 4.41 11.86
N GLY A 211 -1.06 4.29 10.63
CA GLY A 211 -2.18 3.43 10.30
C GLY A 211 -1.94 1.96 10.64
N LEU A 212 -0.74 1.45 10.33
CA LEU A 212 -0.31 0.11 10.71
C LEU A 212 -0.45 -0.11 12.23
N ILE A 213 0.05 0.83 13.02
CA ILE A 213 0.00 0.72 14.48
C ILE A 213 -1.42 0.86 15.00
N TYR A 214 -2.26 1.72 14.44
CA TYR A 214 -3.69 1.80 14.83
C TYR A 214 -4.45 0.51 14.53
N PHE A 215 -4.15 -0.16 13.42
CA PHE A 215 -4.74 -1.45 13.09
C PHE A 215 -4.36 -2.53 14.13
N VAL A 216 -3.08 -2.62 14.47
CA VAL A 216 -2.58 -3.56 15.50
C VAL A 216 -3.10 -3.18 16.88
N GLU A 217 -3.14 -1.89 17.23
CA GLU A 217 -3.69 -1.39 18.51
C GLU A 217 -5.13 -1.85 18.71
N GLU A 218 -5.96 -1.77 17.67
CA GLU A 218 -7.36 -2.18 17.77
C GLU A 218 -7.50 -3.69 17.97
N TYR A 219 -6.70 -4.50 17.28
CA TYR A 219 -6.62 -5.94 17.56
C TYR A 219 -6.25 -6.23 19.01
N LEU A 220 -5.21 -5.57 19.52
CA LEU A 220 -4.78 -5.77 20.91
C LEU A 220 -5.89 -5.40 21.88
N LYS A 221 -6.56 -4.26 21.70
CA LYS A 221 -7.71 -3.84 22.54
C LYS A 221 -8.84 -4.85 22.55
N CYS A 222 -9.23 -5.38 21.38
CA CYS A 222 -10.28 -6.39 21.27
C CYS A 222 -9.93 -7.68 22.01
N ASN A 223 -8.64 -7.94 22.23
CA ASN A 223 -8.14 -9.10 22.98
C ASN A 223 -7.71 -8.75 24.43
N GLY A 224 -8.08 -7.57 24.94
CA GLY A 224 -7.75 -7.14 26.30
C GLY A 224 -6.26 -6.86 26.54
N ASP A 225 -5.53 -6.51 25.49
CA ASP A 225 -4.07 -6.30 25.50
C ASP A 225 -3.72 -4.88 24.96
N THR A 226 -2.45 -4.48 25.07
CA THR A 226 -1.96 -3.17 24.63
C THR A 226 -0.54 -3.28 24.08
N PHE A 227 -0.03 -2.18 23.49
CA PHE A 227 1.39 -2.07 23.11
C PHE A 227 2.32 -1.89 24.33
N GLU A 228 1.80 -1.50 25.49
CA GLU A 228 2.62 -1.23 26.67
C GLU A 228 3.48 -2.43 27.05
N GLY A 229 4.78 -2.22 27.14
CA GLY A 229 5.76 -3.24 27.51
C GLY A 229 6.08 -4.28 26.42
N LYS A 230 5.45 -4.24 25.25
CA LYS A 230 5.74 -5.17 24.15
C LYS A 230 7.06 -4.84 23.46
N THR A 231 7.77 -5.87 23.06
CA THR A 231 8.98 -5.74 22.24
C THR A 231 8.62 -5.93 20.77
N VAL A 232 9.09 -5.02 19.92
CA VAL A 232 8.71 -4.96 18.51
C VAL A 232 9.95 -4.98 17.62
N SER A 233 9.97 -5.82 16.58
CA SER A 233 10.93 -5.73 15.48
C SER A 233 10.31 -5.02 14.28
N VAL A 234 11.08 -4.15 13.64
CA VAL A 234 10.69 -3.42 12.43
C VAL A 234 11.79 -3.58 11.41
N SER A 235 11.44 -3.93 10.17
CA SER A 235 12.35 -3.86 9.04
C SER A 235 12.22 -2.54 8.29
N GLY A 236 13.27 -2.18 7.55
CA GLY A 236 13.32 -0.89 6.85
C GLY A 236 13.77 0.26 7.74
N SER A 237 13.95 1.41 7.12
CA SER A 237 14.25 2.70 7.75
C SER A 237 13.76 3.87 6.88
N GLY A 238 12.77 3.60 6.04
CA GLY A 238 12.00 4.61 5.30
C GLY A 238 10.79 5.11 6.11
N ASN A 239 9.92 5.90 5.47
CA ASN A 239 8.78 6.54 6.14
C ASN A 239 7.91 5.55 6.91
N VAL A 240 7.57 4.40 6.31
CA VAL A 240 6.70 3.41 6.98
C VAL A 240 7.35 2.91 8.28
N ALA A 241 8.61 2.50 8.22
CA ALA A 241 9.35 1.98 9.36
C ALA A 241 9.56 3.04 10.46
N ILE A 242 9.95 4.26 10.07
CA ILE A 242 10.19 5.37 11.01
C ILE A 242 8.91 5.70 11.77
N TYR A 243 7.80 5.89 11.07
CA TYR A 243 6.56 6.34 11.70
C TYR A 243 5.79 5.20 12.38
N ALA A 244 5.94 3.93 11.95
CA ALA A 244 5.49 2.79 12.72
C ALA A 244 6.26 2.68 14.06
N THR A 245 7.58 2.85 14.03
CA THR A 245 8.41 2.88 15.23
C THR A 245 7.98 3.99 16.19
N GLU A 246 7.84 5.21 15.67
CA GLU A 246 7.44 6.37 16.48
C GLU A 246 6.08 6.15 17.16
N LYS A 247 5.07 5.71 16.41
CA LYS A 247 3.73 5.49 16.96
C LYS A 247 3.70 4.33 17.95
N ALA A 248 4.40 3.22 17.67
CA ALA A 248 4.48 2.10 18.60
C ALA A 248 5.12 2.51 19.93
N GLN A 249 6.19 3.32 19.89
CA GLN A 249 6.82 3.86 21.10
C GLN A 249 5.92 4.83 21.85
N GLN A 250 5.14 5.67 21.15
CA GLN A 250 4.13 6.54 21.78
C GLN A 250 3.06 5.74 22.56
N LEU A 251 2.80 4.50 22.14
CA LEU A 251 1.86 3.59 22.79
C LEU A 251 2.52 2.65 23.84
N GLY A 252 3.80 2.90 24.19
CA GLY A 252 4.51 2.19 25.26
C GLY A 252 5.29 0.94 24.80
N ALA A 253 5.37 0.65 23.51
CA ALA A 253 6.18 -0.45 23.02
C ALA A 253 7.68 -0.11 22.97
N LYS A 254 8.52 -1.14 23.06
CA LYS A 254 9.96 -1.04 22.86
C LYS A 254 10.30 -1.60 21.47
N VAL A 255 10.56 -0.73 20.49
CA VAL A 255 11.05 -1.13 19.18
C VAL A 255 12.56 -1.32 19.26
N VAL A 256 13.06 -2.48 18.82
CA VAL A 256 14.46 -2.88 19.04
C VAL A 256 15.27 -3.06 17.77
N THR A 257 14.64 -3.06 16.58
CA THR A 257 15.35 -3.22 15.30
C THR A 257 14.88 -2.21 14.27
N LEU A 258 15.79 -1.86 13.35
CA LEU A 258 15.52 -1.25 12.05
C LEU A 258 16.54 -1.80 11.05
N SER A 259 16.25 -1.71 9.75
CA SER A 259 17.14 -2.20 8.70
C SER A 259 17.19 -1.29 7.48
N ASP A 260 18.17 -1.47 6.63
CA ASP A 260 18.18 -0.96 5.26
C ASP A 260 18.79 -2.01 4.29
N SER A 261 19.07 -1.63 3.06
CA SER A 261 19.60 -2.56 2.05
C SER A 261 21.00 -3.07 2.32
N THR A 262 21.71 -2.54 3.32
CA THR A 262 23.09 -2.96 3.68
C THR A 262 23.13 -3.83 4.93
N GLY A 263 22.17 -3.65 5.85
CA GLY A 263 22.15 -4.41 7.09
C GLY A 263 21.07 -3.93 8.05
N TRP A 264 21.19 -4.32 9.29
CA TRP A 264 20.22 -4.02 10.33
C TRP A 264 20.88 -3.72 11.67
N ILE A 265 20.16 -3.02 12.53
CA ILE A 265 20.58 -2.67 13.88
C ILE A 265 19.72 -3.38 14.91
N TYR A 266 20.34 -3.74 16.03
CA TYR A 266 19.66 -4.19 17.24
C TYR A 266 20.05 -3.28 18.41
N ASP A 267 19.03 -2.60 18.97
CA ASP A 267 19.16 -1.77 20.18
C ASP A 267 18.32 -2.37 21.31
N PRO A 268 18.91 -3.10 22.26
CA PRO A 268 18.17 -3.74 23.35
C PRO A 268 17.48 -2.74 24.28
N ASN A 269 17.94 -1.48 24.28
CA ASN A 269 17.34 -0.40 25.08
C ASN A 269 16.16 0.30 24.39
N GLY A 270 15.93 -0.03 23.11
CA GLY A 270 14.91 0.60 22.26
C GLY A 270 15.48 1.68 21.36
N ILE A 271 14.99 1.70 20.13
CA ILE A 271 15.43 2.63 19.08
C ILE A 271 15.20 4.10 19.50
N ASP A 272 16.23 4.91 19.38
CA ASP A 272 16.13 6.37 19.46
C ASP A 272 15.63 6.91 18.11
N ILE A 273 14.34 7.17 18.02
CA ILE A 273 13.71 7.59 16.77
C ILE A 273 14.17 8.98 16.32
N ALA A 274 14.57 9.86 17.23
CA ALA A 274 15.07 11.19 16.88
C ALA A 274 16.43 11.08 16.16
N LEU A 275 17.31 10.19 16.63
CA LEU A 275 18.59 9.92 15.97
C LEU A 275 18.37 9.25 14.60
N VAL A 276 17.39 8.33 14.48
CA VAL A 276 17.05 7.72 13.19
C VAL A 276 16.56 8.77 12.19
N LYS A 277 15.66 9.66 12.59
CA LYS A 277 15.17 10.76 11.73
C LYS A 277 16.33 11.66 11.30
N GLN A 278 17.24 12.03 12.21
CA GLN A 278 18.41 12.81 11.87
C GLN A 278 19.25 12.13 10.78
N ILE A 279 19.54 10.84 10.94
CA ILE A 279 20.36 10.07 9.98
C ILE A 279 19.63 9.90 8.64
N LYS A 280 18.34 9.53 8.64
CA LYS A 280 17.62 9.13 7.43
C LYS A 280 16.99 10.28 6.67
N GLU A 281 16.37 11.22 7.37
CA GLU A 281 15.61 12.31 6.75
C GLU A 281 16.48 13.54 6.47
N VAL A 282 17.42 13.87 7.39
CA VAL A 282 18.27 15.04 7.27
C VAL A 282 19.57 14.73 6.54
N GLU A 283 20.33 13.75 7.04
CA GLU A 283 21.65 13.41 6.51
C GLU A 283 21.62 12.44 5.32
N ARG A 284 20.48 11.75 5.10
CA ARG A 284 20.29 10.72 4.08
C ARG A 284 21.32 9.58 4.17
N GLY A 285 21.75 9.29 5.40
CA GLY A 285 22.76 8.29 5.75
C GLY A 285 22.20 6.86 5.75
N ARG A 286 23.08 5.89 5.98
CA ARG A 286 22.75 4.49 6.16
C ARG A 286 22.43 4.20 7.62
N ILE A 287 21.64 3.12 7.88
CA ILE A 287 21.28 2.75 9.25
C ILE A 287 22.49 2.36 10.10
N SER A 288 23.57 1.91 9.47
CA SER A 288 24.85 1.62 10.14
C SER A 288 25.45 2.81 10.93
N GLU A 289 25.12 4.05 10.53
CA GLU A 289 25.54 5.26 11.25
C GLU A 289 24.93 5.35 12.65
N TYR A 290 23.77 4.74 12.88
CA TYR A 290 23.11 4.69 14.18
C TYR A 290 23.97 3.96 15.21
N ALA A 291 24.49 2.77 14.88
CA ALA A 291 25.35 2.00 15.79
C ALA A 291 26.68 2.69 16.12
N LYS A 292 27.18 3.57 15.23
CA LYS A 292 28.37 4.36 15.50
C LYS A 292 28.15 5.51 16.51
N ARG A 293 26.89 5.93 16.69
CA ARG A 293 26.52 7.11 17.49
C ARG A 293 25.82 6.76 18.79
N ARG A 294 25.54 5.46 19.02
CA ARG A 294 24.83 5.00 20.21
C ARG A 294 25.49 3.77 20.78
N GLU A 295 25.88 3.85 22.04
CA GLU A 295 26.58 2.79 22.76
C GLU A 295 25.62 1.62 23.07
N GLY A 296 26.12 0.38 22.99
CA GLY A 296 25.35 -0.83 23.25
C GLY A 296 24.45 -1.30 22.09
N VAL A 297 24.58 -0.69 20.94
CA VAL A 297 23.87 -1.08 19.71
C VAL A 297 24.73 -2.00 18.87
N GLU A 298 24.13 -3.06 18.37
CA GLU A 298 24.76 -3.97 17.42
C GLU A 298 24.36 -3.61 15.99
N TYR A 299 25.31 -3.64 15.05
CA TYR A 299 25.07 -3.59 13.61
C TYR A 299 25.46 -4.91 12.99
N HIS A 300 24.58 -5.43 12.13
CA HIS A 300 24.80 -6.67 11.39
C HIS A 300 24.63 -6.43 9.89
N ASP A 301 25.57 -6.94 9.10
CA ASP A 301 25.45 -6.88 7.64
C ASP A 301 24.39 -7.84 7.12
N GLY A 302 23.73 -7.47 6.02
CA GLY A 302 22.80 -8.31 5.31
C GLY A 302 21.43 -8.46 6.02
N ARG A 303 20.83 -9.65 5.91
CA ARG A 303 19.50 -9.97 6.46
C ARG A 303 19.63 -10.58 7.85
N GLY A 304 18.56 -10.55 8.65
CA GLY A 304 18.54 -11.20 9.97
C GLY A 304 17.65 -10.55 11.02
N VAL A 305 16.98 -9.47 10.68
CA VAL A 305 16.11 -8.70 11.60
C VAL A 305 15.05 -9.57 12.28
N TRP A 306 14.61 -10.65 11.65
CA TRP A 306 13.58 -11.56 12.15
C TRP A 306 14.07 -12.61 13.12
N GLY A 307 15.37 -12.71 13.33
CA GLY A 307 16.00 -13.62 14.32
C GLY A 307 15.93 -13.11 15.77
N VAL A 308 15.50 -11.87 15.99
CA VAL A 308 15.40 -11.26 17.32
C VAL A 308 14.11 -11.71 18.02
N LYS A 309 14.22 -12.01 19.32
CA LYS A 309 13.04 -12.35 20.14
C LYS A 309 12.16 -11.12 20.37
N VAL A 310 10.94 -11.14 19.86
CA VAL A 310 9.96 -10.05 19.96
C VAL A 310 8.54 -10.59 20.10
N ASP A 311 7.62 -9.74 20.56
CA ASP A 311 6.19 -10.03 20.61
C ASP A 311 5.51 -9.76 19.26
N ILE A 312 5.94 -8.69 18.57
CA ILE A 312 5.34 -8.19 17.34
C ILE A 312 6.44 -7.96 16.30
N ALA A 313 6.20 -8.41 15.06
CA ALA A 313 7.06 -8.16 13.92
C ALA A 313 6.34 -7.34 12.86
N LEU A 314 6.97 -6.24 12.40
CA LEU A 314 6.43 -5.30 11.44
C LEU A 314 7.31 -5.21 10.19
N PRO A 315 7.03 -6.00 9.14
CA PRO A 315 7.74 -5.89 7.87
C PRO A 315 7.36 -4.58 7.17
N CYS A 316 8.31 -3.62 7.14
CA CYS A 316 8.10 -2.26 6.65
C CYS A 316 9.08 -1.82 5.56
N ALA A 317 9.88 -2.74 5.00
CA ALA A 317 10.92 -2.39 4.01
C ALA A 317 10.45 -2.61 2.58
N THR A 318 10.47 -3.86 2.10
CA THR A 318 10.25 -4.15 0.68
C THR A 318 9.42 -5.43 0.48
N GLN A 319 8.94 -5.62 -0.75
CA GLN A 319 8.30 -6.85 -1.17
C GLN A 319 9.25 -8.05 -0.99
N ASN A 320 8.71 -9.20 -0.56
CA ASN A 320 9.44 -10.46 -0.39
C ASN A 320 10.70 -10.32 0.47
N GLU A 321 10.55 -9.76 1.65
CA GLU A 321 11.63 -9.61 2.63
C GLU A 321 11.55 -10.60 3.80
N LEU A 322 10.40 -11.21 4.05
CA LEU A 322 10.16 -12.22 5.08
C LEU A 322 9.85 -13.55 4.41
N PHE A 323 10.80 -14.48 4.48
CA PHE A 323 10.73 -15.80 3.87
C PHE A 323 10.33 -16.86 4.91
N LEU A 324 10.18 -18.11 4.46
CA LEU A 324 9.78 -19.22 5.33
C LEU A 324 10.74 -19.42 6.51
N GLU A 325 12.06 -19.34 6.28
CA GLU A 325 13.04 -19.43 7.36
C GLU A 325 12.94 -18.32 8.39
N ASP A 326 12.58 -17.11 7.95
CA ASP A 326 12.35 -15.95 8.83
C ASP A 326 11.08 -16.16 9.67
N ALA A 327 10.00 -16.67 9.04
CA ALA A 327 8.77 -17.02 9.74
C ALA A 327 8.99 -18.10 10.80
N GLN A 328 9.78 -19.12 10.47
CA GLN A 328 10.18 -20.16 11.43
C GLN A 328 10.95 -19.60 12.62
N ALA A 329 11.87 -18.67 12.38
CA ALA A 329 12.62 -18.00 13.43
C ALA A 329 11.70 -17.15 14.34
N LEU A 330 10.77 -16.39 13.77
CA LEU A 330 9.79 -15.60 14.51
C LEU A 330 8.93 -16.49 15.43
N VAL A 331 8.40 -17.59 14.89
CA VAL A 331 7.60 -18.54 15.67
C VAL A 331 8.42 -19.17 16.80
N ALA A 332 9.63 -19.64 16.51
CA ALA A 332 10.54 -20.22 17.48
C ALA A 332 10.90 -19.21 18.62
N ASN A 333 11.01 -17.94 18.30
CA ASN A 333 11.28 -16.86 19.24
C ASN A 333 10.04 -16.34 19.96
N GLY A 334 8.86 -16.87 19.64
CA GLY A 334 7.60 -16.61 20.37
C GLY A 334 6.85 -15.37 19.93
N ALA A 335 7.10 -14.86 18.72
CA ALA A 335 6.31 -13.78 18.12
C ALA A 335 4.82 -14.14 18.08
N LYS A 336 3.96 -13.19 18.41
CA LYS A 336 2.49 -13.37 18.47
C LYS A 336 1.78 -12.74 17.29
N ILE A 337 2.34 -11.65 16.76
CA ILE A 337 1.73 -10.86 15.69
C ILE A 337 2.78 -10.56 14.63
N VAL A 338 2.40 -10.75 13.38
CA VAL A 338 3.10 -10.23 12.20
C VAL A 338 2.13 -9.31 11.45
N ALA A 339 2.46 -8.03 11.30
CA ALA A 339 1.61 -7.06 10.62
C ALA A 339 2.38 -6.31 9.53
N GLU A 340 1.89 -6.37 8.31
CA GLU A 340 2.58 -5.88 7.13
C GLU A 340 2.44 -4.36 6.93
N GLY A 341 3.54 -3.64 7.07
CA GLY A 341 3.63 -2.21 6.71
C GLY A 341 3.98 -2.00 5.24
N ALA A 342 4.81 -2.85 4.66
CA ALA A 342 5.11 -2.85 3.23
C ALA A 342 4.01 -3.55 2.41
N ASN A 343 4.09 -3.48 1.08
CA ASN A 343 3.20 -4.23 0.20
C ASN A 343 3.81 -5.61 -0.07
N MET A 344 3.09 -6.68 0.29
CA MET A 344 3.49 -8.08 0.12
C MET A 344 4.93 -8.38 0.58
N PRO A 345 5.32 -8.01 1.81
CA PRO A 345 6.68 -8.27 2.31
C PRO A 345 6.90 -9.72 2.67
N THR A 346 5.84 -10.46 3.00
CA THR A 346 5.88 -11.87 3.43
C THR A 346 5.57 -12.77 2.24
N THR A 347 6.37 -13.82 2.05
CA THR A 347 6.11 -14.82 1.00
C THR A 347 4.88 -15.68 1.36
N MET A 348 4.24 -16.31 0.37
CA MET A 348 3.02 -17.10 0.60
C MET A 348 3.26 -18.27 1.57
N ASP A 349 4.33 -19.00 1.38
CA ASP A 349 4.73 -20.13 2.23
C ASP A 349 5.03 -19.67 3.67
N ALA A 350 5.61 -18.48 3.84
CA ALA A 350 5.81 -17.87 5.15
C ALA A 350 4.49 -17.46 5.80
N THR A 351 3.57 -16.88 5.03
CA THR A 351 2.22 -16.50 5.50
C THR A 351 1.44 -17.73 5.98
N GLU A 352 1.40 -18.77 5.17
CA GLU A 352 0.74 -20.04 5.52
C GLU A 352 1.34 -20.64 6.81
N TYR A 353 2.66 -20.66 6.91
CA TYR A 353 3.36 -21.18 8.08
C TYR A 353 3.03 -20.38 9.35
N LEU A 354 3.03 -19.04 9.29
CA LEU A 354 2.68 -18.17 10.41
C LEU A 354 1.25 -18.43 10.90
N GLN A 355 0.28 -18.48 9.99
CA GLN A 355 -1.12 -18.74 10.30
C GLN A 355 -1.30 -20.13 10.94
N GLN A 356 -0.71 -21.18 10.35
CA GLN A 356 -0.76 -22.55 10.87
C GLN A 356 -0.08 -22.69 12.25
N SER A 357 0.89 -21.84 12.54
CA SER A 357 1.59 -21.80 13.84
C SER A 357 0.86 -20.98 14.90
N GLY A 358 -0.32 -20.42 14.60
CA GLY A 358 -1.11 -19.63 15.53
C GLY A 358 -0.58 -18.21 15.74
N VAL A 359 0.27 -17.71 14.85
CA VAL A 359 0.68 -16.30 14.83
C VAL A 359 -0.42 -15.50 14.11
N VAL A 360 -0.82 -14.38 14.70
CA VAL A 360 -1.80 -13.48 14.09
C VAL A 360 -1.12 -12.76 12.93
N PHE A 361 -1.56 -13.05 11.72
CA PHE A 361 -1.05 -12.44 10.50
C PHE A 361 -2.00 -11.37 9.98
N MET A 362 -1.50 -10.15 9.82
CA MET A 362 -2.27 -8.97 9.36
C MET A 362 -1.74 -8.52 8.00
N PRO A 363 -2.53 -8.71 6.91
CA PRO A 363 -2.06 -8.46 5.56
C PRO A 363 -1.91 -6.97 5.26
N GLY A 364 -0.92 -6.62 4.45
CA GLY A 364 -0.65 -5.24 4.07
C GLY A 364 -1.84 -4.53 3.42
N LYS A 365 -2.67 -5.24 2.68
CA LYS A 365 -3.90 -4.69 2.07
C LYS A 365 -4.80 -3.96 3.09
N ALA A 366 -4.92 -4.50 4.30
CA ALA A 366 -5.68 -3.89 5.40
C ALA A 366 -4.75 -3.05 6.30
N ALA A 367 -3.69 -3.64 6.82
CA ALA A 367 -2.84 -3.05 7.84
C ALA A 367 -2.09 -1.78 7.36
N ASN A 368 -1.67 -1.73 6.08
CA ASN A 368 -0.97 -0.56 5.54
C ASN A 368 -1.88 0.43 4.76
N ALA A 369 -3.19 0.31 4.89
CA ALA A 369 -4.14 1.16 4.18
C ALA A 369 -4.10 2.65 4.59
N GLY A 370 -3.39 2.99 5.66
CA GLY A 370 -3.30 4.37 6.17
C GLY A 370 -2.83 5.38 5.11
N GLY A 371 -1.89 4.99 4.25
CA GLY A 371 -1.42 5.87 3.18
C GLY A 371 -2.49 6.23 2.16
N VAL A 372 -3.28 5.27 1.71
CA VAL A 372 -4.38 5.53 0.77
C VAL A 372 -5.57 6.20 1.47
N ALA A 373 -5.84 5.86 2.73
CA ALA A 373 -6.85 6.55 3.54
C ALA A 373 -6.55 8.05 3.63
N THR A 374 -5.33 8.43 3.99
CA THR A 374 -4.93 9.86 4.04
C THR A 374 -4.92 10.50 2.65
N SER A 375 -4.62 9.75 1.59
CA SER A 375 -4.81 10.27 0.22
C SER A 375 -6.28 10.60 -0.06
N GLY A 376 -7.24 9.78 0.38
CA GLY A 376 -8.67 10.08 0.30
C GLY A 376 -9.06 11.31 1.15
N LEU A 377 -8.47 11.46 2.33
CA LEU A 377 -8.65 12.67 3.15
C LEU A 377 -8.07 13.93 2.47
N GLU A 378 -6.95 13.81 1.75
CA GLU A 378 -6.44 14.90 0.90
C GLU A 378 -7.42 15.28 -0.19
N MET A 379 -8.06 14.28 -0.85
CA MET A 379 -9.13 14.55 -1.84
C MET A 379 -10.30 15.30 -1.20
N SER A 380 -10.74 14.91 0.00
CA SER A 380 -11.81 15.60 0.73
C SER A 380 -11.46 17.06 1.03
N GLN A 381 -10.26 17.30 1.57
CA GLN A 381 -9.77 18.66 1.83
C GLN A 381 -9.71 19.51 0.56
N ASN A 382 -9.28 18.92 -0.57
CA ASN A 382 -9.24 19.60 -1.86
C ASN A 382 -10.64 19.95 -2.38
N SER A 383 -11.61 19.07 -2.19
CA SER A 383 -13.02 19.31 -2.58
C SER A 383 -13.67 20.40 -1.74
N GLU A 384 -13.39 20.45 -0.45
CA GLU A 384 -13.83 21.49 0.48
C GLU A 384 -13.08 22.81 0.29
N ARG A 385 -11.90 22.77 -0.35
CA ARG A 385 -10.91 23.88 -0.43
C ARG A 385 -10.43 24.36 0.93
N LEU A 386 -10.31 23.42 1.87
CA LEU A 386 -9.80 23.63 3.22
C LEU A 386 -8.54 22.81 3.48
N SER A 387 -7.81 23.17 4.50
CA SER A 387 -6.70 22.38 5.05
C SER A 387 -7.04 22.04 6.50
N TRP A 388 -6.98 20.77 6.85
CA TRP A 388 -7.17 20.31 8.21
C TRP A 388 -5.86 20.29 8.97
N THR A 389 -5.93 20.39 10.31
CA THR A 389 -4.75 20.27 11.17
C THR A 389 -4.22 18.84 11.16
N PHE A 390 -3.01 18.65 11.67
CA PHE A 390 -2.44 17.31 11.83
C PHE A 390 -3.32 16.41 12.69
N GLU A 391 -3.81 16.93 13.79
CA GLU A 391 -4.67 16.21 14.74
C GLU A 391 -6.02 15.80 14.12
N GLU A 392 -6.61 16.66 13.30
CA GLU A 392 -7.84 16.34 12.58
C GLU A 392 -7.64 15.21 11.57
N VAL A 393 -6.54 15.25 10.81
CA VAL A 393 -6.20 14.18 9.85
C VAL A 393 -5.87 12.88 10.58
N ASP A 394 -5.05 12.93 11.65
CA ASP A 394 -4.65 11.75 12.41
C ASP A 394 -5.84 11.08 13.11
N ALA A 395 -6.76 11.88 13.68
CA ALA A 395 -7.99 11.35 14.28
C ALA A 395 -8.89 10.63 13.27
N LYS A 396 -9.05 11.21 12.06
CA LYS A 396 -9.80 10.57 10.96
C LYS A 396 -9.09 9.31 10.47
N LEU A 397 -7.76 9.34 10.32
CA LEU A 397 -6.95 8.19 9.96
C LEU A 397 -7.14 7.05 10.97
N LYS A 398 -7.05 7.35 12.27
CA LYS A 398 -7.27 6.35 13.32
C LYS A 398 -8.66 5.73 13.21
N GLY A 399 -9.70 6.53 13.05
CA GLY A 399 -11.08 6.04 12.87
C GLY A 399 -11.21 5.12 11.65
N ILE A 400 -10.60 5.47 10.52
CA ILE A 400 -10.61 4.63 9.32
C ILE A 400 -9.90 3.30 9.58
N MET A 401 -8.73 3.28 10.21
CA MET A 401 -7.98 2.05 10.46
C MET A 401 -8.70 1.12 11.45
N VAL A 402 -9.34 1.68 12.48
CA VAL A 402 -10.21 0.93 13.39
C VAL A 402 -11.38 0.29 12.63
N ASN A 403 -12.03 1.04 11.75
CA ASN A 403 -13.13 0.50 10.94
C ASN A 403 -12.66 -0.60 9.97
N ILE A 404 -11.46 -0.46 9.38
CA ILE A 404 -10.87 -1.51 8.51
C ILE A 404 -10.65 -2.79 9.31
N PHE A 405 -10.12 -2.68 10.53
CA PHE A 405 -9.92 -3.84 11.40
C PHE A 405 -11.25 -4.56 11.68
N HIS A 406 -12.27 -3.83 12.15
CA HIS A 406 -13.56 -4.44 12.45
C HIS A 406 -14.22 -5.03 11.22
N ALA A 407 -14.17 -4.36 10.07
CA ALA A 407 -14.73 -4.89 8.84
C ALA A 407 -14.08 -6.23 8.42
N ALA A 408 -12.76 -6.34 8.57
CA ALA A 408 -12.04 -7.58 8.27
C ALA A 408 -12.33 -8.69 9.30
N ASP A 409 -12.38 -8.36 10.58
CA ASP A 409 -12.66 -9.31 11.67
C ASP A 409 -14.11 -9.83 11.59
N ASP A 410 -15.08 -8.94 11.41
CA ASP A 410 -16.50 -9.28 11.28
C ASP A 410 -16.74 -10.16 10.05
N ALA A 411 -16.14 -9.83 8.91
CA ALA A 411 -16.24 -10.63 7.70
C ALA A 411 -15.61 -12.02 7.88
N ALA A 412 -14.46 -12.12 8.53
CA ALA A 412 -13.82 -13.40 8.83
C ALA A 412 -14.72 -14.30 9.71
N ARG A 413 -15.39 -13.72 10.71
CA ARG A 413 -16.32 -14.45 11.59
C ARG A 413 -17.60 -14.84 10.85
N GLU A 414 -18.19 -13.91 10.09
CA GLU A 414 -19.44 -14.15 9.36
C GLU A 414 -19.32 -15.33 8.37
N TYR A 415 -18.16 -15.47 7.73
CA TYR A 415 -17.91 -16.50 6.71
C TYR A 415 -17.10 -17.69 7.19
N GLY A 416 -16.95 -17.86 8.51
CA GLY A 416 -16.38 -19.06 9.13
C GLY A 416 -14.86 -19.23 8.94
N VAL A 417 -14.14 -18.12 8.74
CA VAL A 417 -12.68 -18.06 8.63
C VAL A 417 -12.08 -17.18 9.75
N GLU A 418 -12.62 -17.28 10.94
CA GLU A 418 -12.21 -16.48 12.11
C GLU A 418 -10.69 -16.54 12.34
N GLY A 419 -10.06 -15.37 12.51
CA GLY A 419 -8.62 -15.23 12.68
C GLY A 419 -7.82 -15.15 11.38
N ASP A 420 -8.44 -15.44 10.23
CA ASP A 420 -7.82 -15.21 8.91
C ASP A 420 -8.14 -13.79 8.40
N TYR A 421 -7.27 -12.85 8.76
CA TYR A 421 -7.42 -11.45 8.32
C TYR A 421 -7.12 -11.25 6.84
N VAL A 422 -6.46 -12.20 6.17
CA VAL A 422 -6.26 -12.15 4.71
C VAL A 422 -7.60 -12.37 4.01
N ALA A 423 -8.28 -13.46 4.34
CA ALA A 423 -9.62 -13.74 3.82
C ALA A 423 -10.63 -12.68 4.26
N GLY A 424 -10.62 -12.30 5.56
CA GLY A 424 -11.52 -11.28 6.10
C GLY A 424 -11.42 -9.94 5.37
N ALA A 425 -10.22 -9.44 5.11
CA ALA A 425 -10.01 -8.19 4.38
C ALA A 425 -10.50 -8.29 2.92
N ASN A 426 -10.22 -9.41 2.24
CA ASN A 426 -10.69 -9.62 0.86
C ASN A 426 -12.21 -9.69 0.81
N ILE A 427 -12.85 -10.43 1.71
CA ILE A 427 -14.32 -10.57 1.79
C ILE A 427 -14.97 -9.23 2.10
N ALA A 428 -14.48 -8.49 3.11
CA ALA A 428 -15.02 -7.19 3.49
C ALA A 428 -14.95 -6.18 2.33
N GLY A 429 -13.80 -6.10 1.66
CA GLY A 429 -13.62 -5.24 0.48
C GLY A 429 -14.52 -5.66 -0.68
N PHE A 430 -14.66 -6.97 -0.93
CA PHE A 430 -15.50 -7.52 -1.98
C PHE A 430 -16.98 -7.24 -1.73
N LYS A 431 -17.53 -7.49 -0.53
CA LYS A 431 -18.94 -7.28 -0.21
C LYS A 431 -19.39 -5.85 -0.55
N LYS A 432 -18.64 -4.86 -0.08
CA LYS A 432 -18.94 -3.46 -0.37
C LYS A 432 -18.93 -3.16 -1.87
N LEU A 433 -17.95 -3.71 -2.59
CA LEU A 433 -17.83 -3.58 -4.04
C LEU A 433 -19.02 -4.24 -4.75
N ALA A 434 -19.34 -5.49 -4.37
CA ALA A 434 -20.44 -6.27 -4.95
C ALA A 434 -21.79 -5.59 -4.77
N ASP A 435 -22.10 -5.09 -3.57
CA ASP A 435 -23.32 -4.36 -3.27
C ASP A 435 -23.47 -3.11 -4.14
N ALA A 436 -22.38 -2.35 -4.31
CA ALA A 436 -22.38 -1.17 -5.17
C ALA A 436 -22.58 -1.54 -6.64
N MET A 437 -21.90 -2.59 -7.13
CA MET A 437 -22.06 -3.05 -8.52
C MET A 437 -23.45 -3.60 -8.80
N LEU A 438 -24.06 -4.31 -7.87
CA LEU A 438 -25.46 -4.78 -7.99
C LEU A 438 -26.43 -3.63 -8.04
N ALA A 439 -26.27 -2.65 -7.13
CA ALA A 439 -27.16 -1.48 -7.05
C ALA A 439 -27.08 -0.58 -8.30
N GLN A 440 -25.91 -0.48 -8.93
CA GLN A 440 -25.68 0.32 -10.13
C GLN A 440 -26.06 -0.41 -11.44
N GLY A 441 -26.27 -1.72 -11.38
CA GLY A 441 -26.64 -2.54 -12.53
C GLY A 441 -25.46 -2.91 -13.42
N ILE A 442 -25.74 -3.18 -14.69
CA ILE A 442 -24.72 -3.56 -15.70
C ILE A 442 -24.37 -2.29 -16.49
N VAL A 443 -23.28 -1.66 -16.12
CA VAL A 443 -22.74 -0.44 -16.73
C VAL A 443 -21.32 -0.65 -17.21
#